data_36bb5a70b91dbec5c120368e61a9aa3c
#
_entry.id   36bb5a70b91dbec5c120368e61a9aa3c
#
_cell.length_a   1.000
_cell.length_b   1.000
_cell.length_c   1.000
_cell.angle_alpha   90.00
_cell.angle_beta   90.00
_cell.angle_gamma   90.00
#
_symmetry.space_group_name_H-M   'P 1'
#
loop_
_entity.id
_entity.type
_entity.pdbx_description
1 polymer ?
#
loop_
_entity_poly.entity_id
_entity_poly.type
_entity_poly.pdbx_seq_one_letter_code
_entity_poly.pdbx_strand_id
1 'polypeptide(L)'
;MMASSLRRLLAVTILSVLFFLSQAQSAGNQFVKKETRPYKVLTTGKQITIKSSGNIQQVMLWTITGHRVVEQREINNCTYTFTIPINEKIFFLMVGLESGKIYTEKIGTR
;
A
#
# COMPACT_ATOMS: atom_id res chain seq x y z
N MET A 1 -27.64 30.40 -36.47
CA MET A 1 -27.72 30.23 -35.01
C MET A 1 -27.63 28.79 -34.56
N MET A 2 -28.35 27.89 -35.22
CA MET A 2 -28.25 26.48 -34.85
C MET A 2 -26.85 25.90 -35.05
N ALA A 3 -26.14 26.32 -36.07
CA ALA A 3 -24.81 25.82 -36.37
C ALA A 3 -23.81 26.15 -35.28
N SER A 4 -23.90 27.31 -34.64
CA SER A 4 -22.97 27.68 -33.60
C SER A 4 -23.19 26.88 -32.31
N SER A 5 -24.44 26.54 -32.00
CA SER A 5 -24.76 25.71 -30.85
C SER A 5 -24.21 24.30 -31.01
N LEU A 6 -24.34 23.75 -32.21
CA LEU A 6 -23.80 22.42 -32.49
C LEU A 6 -22.29 22.37 -32.37
N ARG A 7 -21.61 23.40 -32.84
CA ARG A 7 -20.15 23.47 -32.72
C ARG A 7 -19.71 23.50 -31.27
N ARG A 8 -20.40 24.23 -30.43
CA ARG A 8 -20.10 24.30 -29.01
C ARG A 8 -20.26 22.95 -28.34
N LEU A 9 -21.35 22.26 -28.67
CA LEU A 9 -21.61 20.94 -28.13
C LEU A 9 -20.52 19.95 -28.52
N LEU A 10 -20.09 19.96 -29.76
CA LEU A 10 -19.02 19.09 -30.24
C LEU A 10 -17.70 19.36 -29.51
N ALA A 11 -17.36 20.63 -29.33
CA ALA A 11 -16.14 21.01 -28.65
C ALA A 11 -16.13 20.49 -27.20
N VAL A 12 -17.24 20.62 -26.51
CA VAL A 12 -17.33 20.12 -25.13
C VAL A 12 -17.16 18.61 -25.07
N THR A 13 -17.77 17.91 -26.02
CA THR A 13 -17.65 16.44 -26.06
C THR A 13 -16.21 15.99 -26.26
N ILE A 14 -15.50 16.64 -27.16
CA ILE A 14 -14.10 16.31 -27.44
C ILE A 14 -13.25 16.53 -26.18
N LEU A 15 -13.45 17.62 -25.48
CA LEU A 15 -12.73 17.90 -24.24
C LEU A 15 -12.97 16.83 -23.19
N SER A 16 -14.18 16.36 -23.05
CA SER A 16 -14.50 15.30 -22.10
C SER A 16 -13.73 14.02 -22.40
N VAL A 17 -13.65 13.64 -23.66
CA VAL A 17 -12.93 12.43 -24.06
C VAL A 17 -11.44 12.56 -23.74
N LEU A 18 -10.85 13.70 -24.03
CA LEU A 18 -9.44 13.94 -23.73
C LEU A 18 -9.16 13.86 -22.24
N PHE A 19 -10.08 14.36 -21.44
CA PHE A 19 -9.95 14.30 -19.99
C PHE A 19 -9.91 12.85 -19.50
N PHE A 20 -10.78 12.00 -20.01
CA PHE A 20 -10.78 10.59 -19.64
C PHE A 20 -9.47 9.90 -20.00
N LEU A 21 -8.95 10.15 -21.18
CA LEU A 21 -7.68 9.56 -21.59
C LEU A 21 -6.54 9.99 -20.67
N SER A 22 -6.55 11.24 -20.25
CA SER A 22 -5.54 11.74 -19.34
C SER A 22 -5.60 11.03 -17.99
N GLN A 23 -6.78 10.81 -17.45
CA GLN A 23 -6.96 10.08 -16.19
C GLN A 23 -6.51 8.63 -16.32
N ALA A 24 -6.81 7.99 -17.41
CA ALA A 24 -6.38 6.61 -17.64
C ALA A 24 -4.86 6.51 -17.65
N GLN A 25 -4.18 7.44 -18.28
CA GLN A 25 -2.73 7.47 -18.30
C GLN A 25 -2.14 7.69 -16.90
N SER A 26 -2.73 8.58 -16.13
CA SER A 26 -2.29 8.81 -14.76
C SER A 26 -2.44 7.56 -13.91
N ALA A 27 -3.55 6.87 -14.05
CA ALA A 27 -3.79 5.64 -13.32
C ALA A 27 -2.76 4.57 -13.72
N GLY A 28 -2.45 4.47 -15.00
CA GLY A 28 -1.43 3.54 -15.47
C GLY A 28 -0.06 3.85 -14.91
N ASN A 29 0.31 5.12 -14.86
CA ASN A 29 1.59 5.53 -14.32
C ASN A 29 1.68 5.24 -12.83
N GLN A 30 0.61 5.46 -12.08
CA GLN A 30 0.58 5.13 -10.67
C GLN A 30 0.75 3.64 -10.43
N PHE A 31 0.17 2.83 -11.29
CA PHE A 31 0.30 1.39 -11.16
C PHE A 31 1.74 0.93 -11.41
N VAL A 32 2.41 1.52 -12.38
CA VAL A 32 3.79 1.18 -12.73
C VAL A 32 4.75 1.65 -11.65
N LYS A 33 4.50 2.81 -11.07
CA LYS A 33 5.32 3.31 -9.97
C LYS A 33 5.03 2.49 -8.74
N LYS A 34 5.98 1.73 -8.30
CA LYS A 34 5.87 1.05 -7.02
C LYS A 34 5.59 2.05 -5.94
N GLU A 35 4.57 1.75 -5.15
CA GLU A 35 4.25 2.56 -4.01
C GLU A 35 5.44 2.77 -3.11
N THR A 36 5.62 4.01 -2.74
CA THR A 36 6.63 4.37 -1.78
C THR A 36 6.02 4.18 -0.40
N ARG A 37 6.47 3.17 0.30
CA ARG A 37 6.00 2.92 1.66
C ARG A 37 6.79 3.75 2.64
N PRO A 38 6.16 4.30 3.67
CA PRO A 38 6.86 5.09 4.68
C PRO A 38 7.63 4.22 5.69
N TYR A 39 7.80 2.96 5.41
CA TYR A 39 8.50 2.05 6.30
C TYR A 39 9.33 1.06 5.50
N LYS A 40 10.31 0.44 6.17
CA LYS A 40 11.14 -0.61 5.61
C LYS A 40 11.04 -1.85 6.49
N VAL A 41 11.07 -3.01 5.85
CA VAL A 41 11.05 -4.30 6.54
C VAL A 41 12.40 -4.97 6.35
N LEU A 42 13.07 -5.24 7.45
CA LEU A 42 14.36 -5.90 7.46
C LEU A 42 14.20 -7.29 8.04
N THR A 43 14.69 -8.29 7.32
CA THR A 43 14.54 -9.69 7.69
C THR A 43 15.93 -10.28 7.98
N THR A 44 16.11 -10.82 9.16
CA THR A 44 17.33 -11.50 9.55
C THR A 44 16.94 -12.85 10.15
N GLY A 45 17.02 -13.91 9.34
CA GLY A 45 16.49 -15.21 9.76
C GLY A 45 14.99 -15.12 10.03
N LYS A 46 14.61 -15.41 11.26
CA LYS A 46 13.22 -15.31 11.70
C LYS A 46 12.91 -13.97 12.39
N GLN A 47 13.88 -13.10 12.51
CA GLN A 47 13.69 -11.81 13.14
C GLN A 47 13.28 -10.77 12.09
N ILE A 48 12.20 -10.09 12.37
CA ILE A 48 11.66 -9.05 11.49
C ILE A 48 11.75 -7.72 12.21
N THR A 49 12.34 -6.72 11.55
CA THR A 49 12.41 -5.37 12.06
C THR A 49 11.72 -4.44 11.09
N ILE A 50 10.80 -3.64 11.60
CA ILE A 50 10.08 -2.65 10.80
C ILE A 50 10.53 -1.28 11.27
N LYS A 51 11.07 -0.50 10.33
CA LYS A 51 11.50 0.88 10.59
C LYS A 51 10.63 1.82 9.77
N SER A 52 9.98 2.73 10.45
CA SER A 52 9.03 3.65 9.82
C SER A 52 9.47 5.09 10.03
N SER A 53 9.06 5.96 9.10
CA SER A 53 9.26 7.39 9.26
C SER A 53 8.29 8.01 10.27
N GLY A 54 7.14 7.37 10.48
CA GLY A 54 6.17 7.78 11.49
C GLY A 54 5.94 6.67 12.49
N ASN A 55 5.18 6.95 13.53
CA ASN A 55 4.91 5.95 14.55
C ASN A 55 4.09 4.81 14.01
N ILE A 56 4.48 3.60 14.39
CA ILE A 56 3.75 2.38 14.07
C ILE A 56 2.72 2.18 15.19
N GLN A 57 1.47 2.00 14.82
CA GLN A 57 0.41 1.78 15.78
C GLN A 57 0.21 0.30 16.05
N GLN A 58 0.20 -0.51 14.99
CA GLN A 58 -0.01 -1.94 15.13
C GLN A 58 0.69 -2.72 14.03
N VAL A 59 1.03 -3.96 14.35
CA VAL A 59 1.64 -4.89 13.41
C VAL A 59 0.95 -6.24 13.56
N MET A 60 0.59 -6.84 12.45
CA MET A 60 0.03 -8.19 12.42
C MET A 60 0.74 -9.03 11.38
N LEU A 61 0.88 -10.31 11.66
CA LEU A 61 1.50 -11.26 10.76
C LEU A 61 0.63 -12.51 10.66
N TRP A 62 0.33 -12.94 9.43
CA TRP A 62 -0.45 -14.14 9.17
C TRP A 62 0.33 -15.09 8.27
N THR A 63 0.06 -16.37 8.41
CA THR A 63 0.50 -17.37 7.44
C THR A 63 -0.32 -17.24 6.15
N ILE A 64 0.13 -17.91 5.10
CA ILE A 64 -0.63 -17.95 3.84
C ILE A 64 -2.01 -18.56 4.04
N THR A 65 -2.12 -19.51 4.96
CA THR A 65 -3.39 -20.17 5.25
C THR A 65 -4.33 -19.33 6.11
N GLY A 66 -3.90 -18.15 6.57
CA GLY A 66 -4.74 -17.24 7.30
C GLY A 66 -4.63 -17.33 8.82
N HIS A 67 -3.66 -18.07 9.33
CA HIS A 67 -3.44 -18.16 10.78
C HIS A 67 -2.65 -16.96 11.25
N ARG A 68 -3.12 -16.31 12.31
CA ARG A 68 -2.43 -15.17 12.89
C ARG A 68 -1.26 -15.66 13.73
N VAL A 69 -0.08 -15.12 13.45
CA VAL A 69 1.16 -15.51 14.11
C VAL A 69 1.58 -14.46 15.12
N VAL A 70 1.50 -13.19 14.73
CA VAL A 70 1.89 -12.07 15.57
C VAL A 70 0.82 -11.01 15.50
N GLU A 71 0.49 -10.45 16.65
CA GLU A 71 -0.41 -9.31 16.74
C GLU A 71 0.08 -8.42 17.87
N GLN A 72 0.46 -7.20 17.54
CA GLN A 72 0.89 -6.23 18.52
C GLN A 72 0.21 -4.90 18.24
N ARG A 73 -0.44 -4.35 19.25
CA ARG A 73 -1.13 -3.06 19.17
C ARG A 73 -0.45 -2.07 20.09
N GLU A 74 -0.74 -0.80 19.90
CA GLU A 74 -0.24 0.29 20.75
C GLU A 74 1.29 0.30 20.82
N ILE A 75 1.93 0.10 19.67
CA ILE A 75 3.39 0.08 19.61
C ILE A 75 3.94 1.48 19.88
N ASN A 76 3.36 2.50 19.28
CA ASN A 76 3.71 3.93 19.49
C ASN A 76 5.21 4.19 19.34
N ASN A 77 5.83 3.55 18.36
CA ASN A 77 7.25 3.68 18.10
C ASN A 77 7.48 3.60 16.60
N CYS A 78 8.54 4.23 16.14
CA CYS A 78 8.89 4.16 14.72
C CYS A 78 9.67 2.90 14.35
N THR A 79 10.05 2.10 15.33
CA THR A 79 10.75 0.83 15.11
C THR A 79 10.11 -0.27 15.93
N TYR A 80 9.89 -1.41 15.29
CA TYR A 80 9.35 -2.58 15.98
C TYR A 80 10.04 -3.84 15.48
N THR A 81 10.49 -4.66 16.40
CA THR A 81 11.19 -5.91 16.10
C THR A 81 10.47 -7.08 16.75
N PHE A 82 10.30 -8.15 16.00
CA PHE A 82 9.68 -9.37 16.54
C PHE A 82 10.32 -10.59 15.90
N THR A 83 10.15 -11.73 16.54
CA THR A 83 10.67 -13.01 16.05
C THR A 83 9.50 -13.90 15.67
N ILE A 84 9.59 -14.53 14.50
CA ILE A 84 8.54 -15.43 14.02
C ILE A 84 8.72 -16.79 14.73
N PRO A 85 7.68 -17.27 15.44
CA PRO A 85 7.82 -18.50 16.23
C PRO A 85 7.60 -19.79 15.45
N ILE A 86 7.33 -19.73 14.16
CA ILE A 86 7.02 -20.92 13.35
C ILE A 86 7.96 -21.03 12.16
N ASN A 87 7.99 -22.22 11.55
CA ASN A 87 8.92 -22.54 10.47
C ASN A 87 8.32 -22.39 9.10
N GLU A 88 7.56 -21.35 8.85
CA GLU A 88 7.07 -21.06 7.51
C GLU A 88 7.93 -20.00 6.84
N LYS A 89 7.91 -19.96 5.52
CA LYS A 89 8.77 -19.08 4.74
C LYS A 89 8.07 -17.83 4.23
N ILE A 90 6.76 -17.89 4.09
CA ILE A 90 6.00 -16.80 3.49
C ILE A 90 4.87 -16.39 4.41
N PHE A 91 4.71 -15.07 4.58
CA PHE A 91 3.72 -14.50 5.48
C PHE A 91 3.09 -13.27 4.86
N PHE A 92 1.92 -12.91 5.36
CA PHE A 92 1.31 -11.62 5.09
C PHE A 92 1.54 -10.71 6.28
N LEU A 93 2.15 -9.57 6.02
CA LEU A 93 2.45 -8.57 7.05
C LEU A 93 1.51 -7.38 6.88
N MET A 94 0.92 -6.93 8.00
CA MET A 94 0.13 -5.72 8.05
C MET A 94 0.79 -4.74 8.98
N VAL A 95 0.99 -3.52 8.51
CA VAL A 95 1.54 -2.43 9.31
C VAL A 95 0.52 -1.30 9.34
N GLY A 96 0.03 -0.98 10.52
CA GLY A 96 -0.86 0.16 10.72
C GLY A 96 -0.11 1.31 11.36
N LEU A 97 -0.16 2.47 10.73
CA LEU A 97 0.52 3.67 11.21
C LEU A 97 -0.42 4.53 12.04
N GLU A 98 0.17 5.38 12.86
CA GLU A 98 -0.58 6.30 13.70
C GLU A 98 -1.45 7.25 12.87
N SER A 99 -1.02 7.56 11.64
CA SER A 99 -1.80 8.37 10.72
C SER A 99 -3.11 7.73 10.28
N GLY A 100 -3.32 6.45 10.59
CA GLY A 100 -4.50 5.70 10.19
C GLY A 100 -4.32 4.89 8.91
N LYS A 101 -3.21 5.04 8.22
CA LYS A 101 -2.93 4.27 7.02
C LYS A 101 -2.50 2.86 7.38
N ILE A 102 -2.99 1.90 6.61
CA ILE A 102 -2.69 0.49 6.81
C ILE A 102 -2.09 -0.05 5.52
N TYR A 103 -0.96 -0.74 5.66
CA TYR A 103 -0.27 -1.36 4.55
C TYR A 103 -0.20 -2.86 4.77
N THR A 104 -0.44 -3.61 3.71
CA THR A 104 -0.35 -5.07 3.75
C THR A 104 0.59 -5.53 2.65
N GLU A 105 1.49 -6.43 2.98
CA GLU A 105 2.41 -6.97 1.99
C GLU A 105 2.78 -8.41 2.32
N LYS A 106 3.24 -9.10 1.30
CA LYS A 106 3.71 -10.47 1.42
C LYS A 106 5.21 -10.43 1.65
N ILE A 107 5.68 -11.08 2.70
CA ILE A 107 7.11 -11.13 3.01
C ILE A 107 7.60 -12.55 3.06
N GLY A 108 8.89 -12.73 2.79
CA GLY A 108 9.54 -14.02 2.87
C GLY A 108 10.60 -14.03 3.96
N THR A 109 10.76 -15.17 4.60
CA THR A 109 11.83 -15.40 5.57
C THR A 109 12.68 -16.56 5.11
N ARG A 110 13.87 -16.63 5.62
CA ARG A 110 14.78 -17.75 5.32
C ARG A 110 14.74 -18.81 6.40
#